data_4782e80b8782e22b01da938b4770a59a
#
_entry.id   4782e80b8782e22b01da938b4770a59a
#
_cell.length_a   1.000
_cell.length_b   1.000
_cell.length_c   1.000
_cell.angle_alpha   90.00
_cell.angle_beta   90.00
_cell.angle_gamma   90.00
#
_symmetry.space_group_name_H-M   'P 1'
#
loop_
_entity.id
_entity.type
_entity.pdbx_description
1 polymer ?
#
loop_
_entity_poly.entity_id
_entity_poly.type
_entity_poly.pdbx_seq_one_letter_code
_entity_poly.pdbx_strand_id
1 'polypeptide(L)'
;VKLTGMNTPGGFAEFVKTGSSETLRRPDGLSMQSAALIEPLAVGLHAVRVAQLKAGERVLIIGGGPVGLAVALWCQFFGAQDVLVSEFAEQRLALARQLGATGTLTPGETLGEEFGDVSGGEPDVIFECVGAPGLLQASIDIAPRRSRIVPVGVCEEPDTIMPLAALVKELQLHFAISYTRDDFETPIAVL
;
A
#
# COMPACT_ATOMS: atom_id res chain seq x y z
N VAL A 1 9.62 19.85 -7.90
CA VAL A 1 8.40 19.86 -7.08
C VAL A 1 8.78 20.35 -5.69
N LYS A 2 7.98 21.25 -5.08
CA LYS A 2 8.14 21.66 -3.70
C LYS A 2 7.16 20.86 -2.86
N LEU A 3 7.68 20.12 -1.90
CA LEU A 3 6.88 19.30 -0.99
C LEU A 3 6.87 19.95 0.40
N THR A 4 5.68 20.31 0.87
CA THR A 4 5.47 20.85 2.22
C THR A 4 5.86 19.82 3.27
N GLY A 5 6.71 20.20 4.21
CA GLY A 5 7.24 19.29 5.23
C GLY A 5 8.52 18.54 4.85
N MET A 6 8.94 18.57 3.57
CA MET A 6 10.18 17.95 3.12
C MET A 6 11.24 19.00 2.73
N ASN A 7 10.98 19.81 1.70
CA ASN A 7 11.89 20.86 1.24
C ASN A 7 11.35 22.27 1.44
N THR A 8 10.22 22.39 2.10
CA THR A 8 9.64 23.63 2.62
C THR A 8 9.10 23.39 4.04
N PRO A 9 8.95 24.44 4.89
CA PRO A 9 8.36 24.27 6.23
C PRO A 9 7.02 23.55 6.20
N GLY A 10 6.81 22.61 7.14
CA GLY A 10 5.63 21.73 7.22
C GLY A 10 4.66 22.13 8.33
N GLY A 11 3.71 21.21 8.61
CA GLY A 11 2.61 21.39 9.55
C GLY A 11 2.96 21.22 11.04
N PHE A 12 4.18 20.80 11.40
CA PHE A 12 4.65 20.80 12.79
C PHE A 12 5.03 22.24 13.20
N ALA A 13 4.05 23.15 13.18
CA ALA A 13 4.21 24.58 13.48
C ALA A 13 2.85 25.17 13.87
N GLU A 14 2.87 26.33 14.53
CA GLU A 14 1.64 27.10 14.81
C GLU A 14 0.98 27.61 13.52
N PHE A 15 1.79 27.88 12.49
CA PHE A 15 1.34 28.35 11.19
C PHE A 15 2.08 27.63 10.06
N VAL A 16 1.36 27.24 9.03
CA VAL A 16 1.91 26.67 7.80
C VAL A 16 1.39 27.44 6.58
N LYS A 17 2.28 27.73 5.64
CA LYS A 17 1.90 28.34 4.37
C LYS A 17 1.59 27.23 3.37
N THR A 18 0.37 27.21 2.84
CA THR A 18 -0.06 26.27 1.81
C THR A 18 -0.66 27.00 0.62
N GLY A 19 -0.71 26.35 -0.55
CA GLY A 19 -1.40 26.86 -1.73
C GLY A 19 -2.92 26.63 -1.65
N SER A 20 -3.70 27.47 -2.27
CA SER A 20 -5.16 27.29 -2.36
C SER A 20 -5.53 26.03 -3.14
N SER A 21 -4.73 25.66 -4.14
CA SER A 21 -4.90 24.41 -4.90
C SER A 21 -4.58 23.14 -4.09
N GLU A 22 -3.83 23.28 -3.00
CA GLU A 22 -3.39 22.18 -2.14
C GLU A 22 -4.24 22.08 -0.87
N THR A 23 -5.21 23.00 -0.70
CA THR A 23 -6.07 23.06 0.48
C THR A 23 -7.47 22.60 0.12
N LEU A 24 -8.01 21.67 0.92
CA LEU A 24 -9.38 21.19 0.80
C LEU A 24 -10.15 21.51 2.08
N ARG A 25 -11.44 21.81 1.91
CA ARG A 25 -12.33 22.00 3.05
C ARG A 25 -12.63 20.64 3.68
N ARG A 26 -12.41 20.53 4.98
CA ARG A 26 -12.91 19.38 5.74
C ARG A 26 -14.44 19.44 5.80
N PRO A 27 -15.16 18.35 5.48
CA PRO A 27 -16.63 18.27 5.61
C PRO A 27 -17.06 18.53 7.06
N ASP A 28 -18.23 19.14 7.21
CA ASP A 28 -18.87 19.28 8.50
C ASP A 28 -19.23 17.89 9.05
N GLY A 29 -18.91 17.62 10.31
CA GLY A 29 -19.10 16.31 10.93
C GLY A 29 -17.88 15.38 10.92
N LEU A 30 -16.93 15.54 10.00
CA LEU A 30 -15.68 14.76 10.03
C LEU A 30 -14.79 15.25 11.18
N SER A 31 -14.44 14.35 12.12
CA SER A 31 -13.55 14.69 13.24
C SER A 31 -12.13 15.00 12.75
N MET A 32 -11.36 15.76 13.55
CA MET A 32 -9.94 16.01 13.23
C MET A 32 -9.11 14.72 13.24
N GLN A 33 -9.44 13.76 14.10
CA GLN A 33 -8.80 12.45 14.16
C GLN A 33 -9.04 11.66 12.88
N SER A 34 -10.30 11.62 12.40
CA SER A 34 -10.63 10.95 11.13
C SER A 34 -10.01 11.70 9.94
N ALA A 35 -10.00 13.04 9.96
CA ALA A 35 -9.38 13.83 8.90
C ALA A 35 -7.86 13.59 8.78
N ALA A 36 -7.17 13.26 9.88
CA ALA A 36 -5.76 12.90 9.86
C ALA A 36 -5.47 11.59 9.12
N LEU A 37 -6.48 10.73 8.91
CA LEU A 37 -6.33 9.48 8.15
C LEU A 37 -6.47 9.66 6.64
N ILE A 38 -6.93 10.84 6.18
CA ILE A 38 -7.14 11.09 4.74
C ILE A 38 -5.85 10.92 3.96
N GLU A 39 -4.73 11.42 4.47
CA GLU A 39 -3.45 11.36 3.79
C GLU A 39 -2.95 9.92 3.58
N PRO A 40 -2.80 9.07 4.62
CA PRO A 40 -2.39 7.67 4.40
C PRO A 40 -3.41 6.88 3.57
N LEU A 41 -4.69 7.18 3.65
CA LEU A 41 -5.70 6.59 2.78
C LEU A 41 -5.52 7.01 1.32
N ALA A 42 -5.13 8.27 1.06
CA ALA A 42 -4.83 8.74 -0.28
C ALA A 42 -3.61 8.02 -0.89
N VAL A 43 -2.56 7.79 -0.08
CA VAL A 43 -1.38 6.99 -0.50
C VAL A 43 -1.80 5.57 -0.87
N GLY A 44 -2.59 4.91 0.00
CA GLY A 44 -3.08 3.55 -0.27
C GLY A 44 -3.96 3.47 -1.51
N LEU A 45 -4.85 4.45 -1.70
CA LEU A 45 -5.71 4.53 -2.90
C LEU A 45 -4.89 4.69 -4.17
N HIS A 46 -3.90 5.58 -4.15
CA HIS A 46 -3.01 5.79 -5.28
C HIS A 46 -2.29 4.48 -5.67
N ALA A 47 -1.74 3.78 -4.70
CA ALA A 47 -1.08 2.49 -4.94
C ALA A 47 -2.02 1.46 -5.59
N VAL A 48 -3.25 1.35 -5.11
CA VAL A 48 -4.26 0.43 -5.65
C VAL A 48 -4.68 0.81 -7.07
N ARG A 49 -4.80 2.12 -7.37
CA ARG A 49 -5.05 2.62 -8.73
C ARG A 49 -3.89 2.36 -9.68
N VAL A 50 -2.65 2.58 -9.22
CA VAL A 50 -1.41 2.27 -9.98
C VAL A 50 -1.34 0.77 -10.29
N ALA A 51 -1.74 -0.07 -9.34
CA ALA A 51 -1.85 -1.51 -9.55
C ALA A 51 -2.93 -1.89 -10.59
N GLN A 52 -3.88 -1.00 -10.90
CA GLN A 52 -5.06 -1.32 -11.72
C GLN A 52 -5.80 -2.55 -11.17
N LEU A 53 -6.00 -2.58 -9.84
CA LEU A 53 -6.66 -3.70 -9.16
C LEU A 53 -8.06 -3.95 -9.74
N LYS A 54 -8.39 -5.22 -9.92
CA LYS A 54 -9.69 -5.68 -10.41
C LYS A 54 -10.43 -6.44 -9.31
N ALA A 55 -11.75 -6.33 -9.30
CA ALA A 55 -12.58 -7.15 -8.42
C ALA A 55 -12.32 -8.65 -8.67
N GLY A 56 -12.25 -9.42 -7.60
CA GLY A 56 -11.98 -10.86 -7.64
C GLY A 56 -10.50 -11.24 -7.65
N GLU A 57 -9.57 -10.28 -7.70
CA GLU A 57 -8.13 -10.55 -7.61
C GLU A 57 -7.69 -10.85 -6.18
N ARG A 58 -6.61 -11.63 -6.05
CA ARG A 58 -5.95 -11.97 -4.79
C ARG A 58 -4.76 -11.05 -4.56
N VAL A 59 -4.65 -10.52 -3.35
CA VAL A 59 -3.70 -9.48 -2.99
C VAL A 59 -2.85 -9.92 -1.81
N LEU A 60 -1.52 -9.87 -1.97
CA LEU A 60 -0.56 -9.96 -0.88
C LEU A 60 -0.03 -8.55 -0.56
N ILE A 61 -0.08 -8.17 0.71
CA ILE A 61 0.48 -6.92 1.22
C ILE A 61 1.63 -7.25 2.17
N ILE A 62 2.83 -6.83 1.83
CA ILE A 62 4.03 -6.97 2.66
C ILE A 62 4.18 -5.69 3.49
N GLY A 63 3.98 -5.82 4.81
CA GLY A 63 3.97 -4.74 5.78
C GLY A 63 2.57 -4.30 6.21
N GLY A 64 2.27 -4.46 7.51
CA GLY A 64 1.03 -4.06 8.16
C GLY A 64 1.10 -2.68 8.83
N GLY A 65 1.94 -1.77 8.32
CA GLY A 65 2.00 -0.37 8.74
C GLY A 65 0.82 0.46 8.23
N PRO A 66 0.76 1.77 8.54
CA PRO A 66 -0.35 2.64 8.13
C PRO A 66 -0.66 2.60 6.63
N VAL A 67 0.39 2.55 5.79
CA VAL A 67 0.24 2.47 4.33
C VAL A 67 -0.30 1.12 3.90
N GLY A 68 0.26 0.01 4.40
CA GLY A 68 -0.23 -1.32 4.06
C GLY A 68 -1.68 -1.57 4.51
N LEU A 69 -2.06 -1.04 5.67
CA LEU A 69 -3.46 -1.09 6.15
C LEU A 69 -4.39 -0.24 5.28
N ALA A 70 -3.95 0.93 4.81
CA ALA A 70 -4.71 1.74 3.88
C ALA A 70 -4.89 1.02 2.52
N VAL A 71 -3.83 0.37 2.00
CA VAL A 71 -3.92 -0.47 0.80
C VAL A 71 -4.91 -1.61 1.02
N ALA A 72 -4.87 -2.29 2.18
CA ALA A 72 -5.81 -3.38 2.49
C ALA A 72 -7.27 -2.92 2.46
N LEU A 73 -7.58 -1.78 3.08
CA LEU A 73 -8.91 -1.18 3.05
C LEU A 73 -9.40 -0.91 1.63
N TRP A 74 -8.55 -0.30 0.78
CA TRP A 74 -8.93 -0.02 -0.60
C TRP A 74 -9.03 -1.27 -1.46
N CYS A 75 -8.19 -2.28 -1.25
CA CYS A 75 -8.33 -3.56 -1.94
C CYS A 75 -9.69 -4.20 -1.63
N GLN A 76 -10.12 -4.19 -0.36
CA GLN A 76 -11.46 -4.64 0.03
C GLN A 76 -12.56 -3.79 -0.62
N PHE A 77 -12.42 -2.48 -0.57
CA PHE A 77 -13.39 -1.54 -1.14
C PHE A 77 -13.62 -1.78 -2.64
N PHE A 78 -12.55 -2.10 -3.38
CA PHE A 78 -12.63 -2.41 -4.82
C PHE A 78 -12.94 -3.88 -5.11
N GLY A 79 -13.24 -4.68 -4.11
CA GLY A 79 -13.75 -6.04 -4.27
C GLY A 79 -12.69 -7.08 -4.58
N ALA A 80 -11.47 -6.93 -4.06
CA ALA A 80 -10.49 -8.01 -4.06
C ALA A 80 -11.09 -9.26 -3.41
N GLN A 81 -10.79 -10.45 -3.94
CA GLN A 81 -11.29 -11.71 -3.40
C GLN A 81 -10.61 -12.02 -2.07
N ASP A 82 -9.29 -11.95 -2.06
CA ASP A 82 -8.47 -12.18 -0.88
C ASP A 82 -7.50 -11.03 -0.68
N VAL A 83 -7.37 -10.57 0.56
CA VAL A 83 -6.40 -9.56 0.97
C VAL A 83 -5.65 -10.09 2.17
N LEU A 84 -4.44 -10.60 1.96
CA LEU A 84 -3.59 -11.12 3.01
C LEU A 84 -2.49 -10.12 3.34
N VAL A 85 -2.31 -9.87 4.64
CA VAL A 85 -1.28 -8.95 5.15
C VAL A 85 -0.19 -9.74 5.85
N SER A 86 1.05 -9.56 5.40
CA SER A 86 2.24 -10.14 6.01
C SER A 86 2.95 -9.12 6.90
N GLU A 87 3.10 -9.44 8.19
CA GLU A 87 3.67 -8.53 9.21
C GLU A 87 4.24 -9.35 10.38
N PHE A 88 5.30 -8.86 11.04
CA PHE A 88 5.88 -9.49 12.23
C PHE A 88 5.12 -9.15 13.53
N ALA A 89 4.59 -7.94 13.62
CA ALA A 89 3.98 -7.44 14.86
C ALA A 89 2.53 -7.94 14.98
N GLU A 90 2.25 -8.81 15.94
CA GLU A 90 0.91 -9.36 16.17
C GLU A 90 -0.17 -8.28 16.37
N GLN A 91 0.18 -7.16 17.00
CA GLN A 91 -0.74 -6.04 17.16
C GLN A 91 -1.19 -5.44 15.81
N ARG A 92 -0.27 -5.38 14.83
CA ARG A 92 -0.60 -4.92 13.47
C ARG A 92 -1.37 -5.96 12.68
N LEU A 93 -1.07 -7.25 12.87
CA LEU A 93 -1.86 -8.34 12.29
C LEU A 93 -3.30 -8.33 12.83
N ALA A 94 -3.46 -8.14 14.14
CA ALA A 94 -4.78 -8.02 14.76
C ALA A 94 -5.57 -6.82 14.18
N LEU A 95 -4.90 -5.68 13.97
CA LEU A 95 -5.51 -4.51 13.36
C LEU A 95 -5.87 -4.75 11.89
N ALA A 96 -5.01 -5.43 11.13
CA ALA A 96 -5.31 -5.79 9.74
C ALA A 96 -6.58 -6.63 9.64
N ARG A 97 -6.76 -7.63 10.52
CA ARG A 97 -7.99 -8.44 10.60
C ARG A 97 -9.22 -7.58 10.92
N GLN A 98 -9.10 -6.64 11.85
CA GLN A 98 -10.19 -5.72 12.20
C GLN A 98 -10.58 -4.79 11.05
N LEU A 99 -9.62 -4.41 10.22
CA LEU A 99 -9.81 -3.55 9.06
C LEU A 99 -10.19 -4.33 7.78
N GLY A 100 -10.47 -5.63 7.89
CA GLY A 100 -11.05 -6.42 6.80
C GLY A 100 -10.05 -7.23 5.97
N ALA A 101 -8.79 -7.37 6.40
CA ALA A 101 -7.90 -8.36 5.77
C ALA A 101 -8.53 -9.76 5.90
N THR A 102 -8.59 -10.50 4.79
CA THR A 102 -9.18 -11.86 4.76
C THR A 102 -8.27 -12.89 5.42
N GLY A 103 -6.98 -12.58 5.55
CA GLY A 103 -6.00 -13.39 6.25
C GLY A 103 -4.75 -12.60 6.61
N THR A 104 -3.94 -13.20 7.47
CA THR A 104 -2.66 -12.62 7.89
C THR A 104 -1.57 -13.69 7.89
N LEU A 105 -0.37 -13.30 7.52
CA LEU A 105 0.80 -14.16 7.38
C LEU A 105 1.99 -13.58 8.16
N THR A 106 2.91 -14.43 8.55
CA THR A 106 4.20 -13.99 9.10
C THR A 106 5.24 -13.96 7.97
N PRO A 107 6.06 -12.91 7.87
CA PRO A 107 7.12 -12.87 6.86
C PRO A 107 8.11 -14.03 7.01
N GLY A 108 8.43 -14.69 5.89
CA GLY A 108 9.34 -15.83 5.86
C GLY A 108 9.63 -16.30 4.44
N GLU A 109 10.52 -17.27 4.31
CA GLU A 109 10.91 -17.85 3.01
C GLU A 109 9.73 -18.58 2.33
N THR A 110 8.77 -19.07 3.10
CA THR A 110 7.57 -19.80 2.65
C THR A 110 6.37 -18.91 2.39
N LEU A 111 6.53 -17.58 2.48
CA LEU A 111 5.42 -16.62 2.39
C LEU A 111 4.52 -16.83 1.15
N GLY A 112 5.11 -17.15 0.00
CA GLY A 112 4.34 -17.41 -1.23
C GLY A 112 3.51 -18.69 -1.17
N GLU A 113 4.05 -19.76 -0.58
CA GLU A 113 3.36 -21.04 -0.38
C GLU A 113 2.23 -20.87 0.65
N GLU A 114 2.52 -20.25 1.78
CA GLU A 114 1.53 -19.97 2.83
C GLU A 114 0.39 -19.07 2.31
N PHE A 115 0.70 -18.10 1.43
CA PHE A 115 -0.33 -17.32 0.76
C PHE A 115 -1.26 -18.22 -0.04
N GLY A 116 -0.71 -19.14 -0.85
CA GLY A 116 -1.48 -20.08 -1.66
C GLY A 116 -2.37 -21.00 -0.81
N ASP A 117 -1.84 -21.50 0.30
CA ASP A 117 -2.57 -22.38 1.23
C ASP A 117 -3.77 -21.67 1.88
N VAL A 118 -3.63 -20.38 2.24
CA VAL A 118 -4.68 -19.60 2.89
C VAL A 118 -5.72 -19.09 1.90
N SER A 119 -5.29 -18.60 0.72
CA SER A 119 -6.19 -17.97 -0.28
C SER A 119 -6.74 -18.95 -1.32
N GLY A 120 -6.20 -20.16 -1.38
CA GLY A 120 -6.56 -21.15 -2.40
C GLY A 120 -6.04 -20.81 -3.80
N GLY A 121 -5.02 -19.97 -3.92
CA GLY A 121 -4.39 -19.61 -5.19
C GLY A 121 -3.25 -18.61 -5.01
N GLU A 122 -2.61 -18.25 -6.12
CA GLU A 122 -1.46 -17.33 -6.13
C GLU A 122 -1.92 -15.84 -6.12
N PRO A 123 -1.08 -14.89 -5.65
CA PRO A 123 -1.41 -13.47 -5.67
C PRO A 123 -1.35 -12.89 -7.09
N ASP A 124 -2.38 -12.17 -7.50
CA ASP A 124 -2.40 -11.38 -8.73
C ASP A 124 -1.61 -10.08 -8.57
N VAL A 125 -1.61 -9.53 -7.35
CA VAL A 125 -0.93 -8.28 -6.99
C VAL A 125 -0.20 -8.41 -5.66
N ILE A 126 1.04 -7.93 -5.62
CA ILE A 126 1.84 -7.82 -4.40
C ILE A 126 2.14 -6.35 -4.15
N PHE A 127 1.73 -5.83 -3.00
CA PHE A 127 2.12 -4.50 -2.54
C PHE A 127 3.26 -4.62 -1.53
N GLU A 128 4.40 -4.00 -1.82
CA GLU A 128 5.52 -3.88 -0.89
C GLU A 128 5.41 -2.53 -0.16
N CYS A 129 5.05 -2.55 1.13
CA CYS A 129 4.72 -1.37 1.93
C CYS A 129 5.70 -1.13 3.09
N VAL A 130 6.88 -1.72 3.06
CA VAL A 130 7.91 -1.57 4.10
C VAL A 130 9.03 -0.65 3.64
N GLY A 131 9.56 -0.87 2.43
CA GLY A 131 10.65 -0.08 1.87
C GLY A 131 12.03 -0.40 2.44
N ALA A 132 12.31 -1.67 2.75
CA ALA A 132 13.63 -2.09 3.19
C ALA A 132 14.41 -2.77 2.05
N PRO A 133 15.75 -2.64 2.02
CA PRO A 133 16.58 -3.33 1.05
C PRO A 133 16.31 -4.84 1.01
N GLY A 134 16.30 -5.42 -0.19
CA GLY A 134 16.03 -6.83 -0.44
C GLY A 134 14.55 -7.21 -0.56
N LEU A 135 13.61 -6.37 -0.11
CA LEU A 135 12.18 -6.72 -0.17
C LEU A 135 11.62 -6.66 -1.59
N LEU A 136 12.17 -5.82 -2.46
CA LEU A 136 11.78 -5.85 -3.87
C LEU A 136 12.19 -7.16 -4.52
N GLN A 137 13.41 -7.66 -4.25
CA GLN A 137 13.85 -8.97 -4.74
C GLN A 137 12.99 -10.10 -4.14
N ALA A 138 12.73 -10.07 -2.83
CA ALA A 138 11.86 -11.06 -2.19
C ALA A 138 10.46 -11.07 -2.81
N SER A 139 9.90 -9.89 -3.13
CA SER A 139 8.62 -9.78 -3.85
C SER A 139 8.68 -10.41 -5.25
N ILE A 140 9.79 -10.21 -5.98
CA ILE A 140 10.02 -10.84 -7.29
C ILE A 140 10.10 -12.37 -7.16
N ASP A 141 10.75 -12.87 -6.11
CA ASP A 141 10.96 -14.31 -5.92
C ASP A 141 9.65 -15.05 -5.64
N ILE A 142 8.76 -14.48 -4.83
CA ILE A 142 7.45 -15.06 -4.49
C ILE A 142 6.37 -14.77 -5.55
N ALA A 143 6.55 -13.76 -6.40
CA ALA A 143 5.57 -13.37 -7.40
C ALA A 143 5.34 -14.48 -8.43
N PRO A 144 4.08 -14.87 -8.71
CA PRO A 144 3.78 -15.78 -9.80
C PRO A 144 3.92 -15.10 -11.17
N ARG A 145 3.87 -15.89 -12.23
CA ARG A 145 3.95 -15.37 -13.61
C ARG A 145 2.85 -14.34 -13.89
N ARG A 146 3.24 -13.24 -14.54
CA ARG A 146 2.36 -12.16 -15.00
C ARG A 146 1.65 -11.38 -13.89
N SER A 147 2.04 -11.58 -12.63
CA SER A 147 1.54 -10.77 -11.53
C SER A 147 2.14 -9.35 -11.55
N ARG A 148 1.53 -8.49 -10.78
CA ARG A 148 1.96 -7.09 -10.59
C ARG A 148 2.59 -6.93 -9.22
N ILE A 149 3.73 -6.24 -9.17
CA ILE A 149 4.38 -5.84 -7.93
C ILE A 149 4.32 -4.31 -7.86
N VAL A 150 3.85 -3.79 -6.74
CA VAL A 150 3.73 -2.35 -6.50
C VAL A 150 4.54 -1.99 -5.26
N PRO A 151 5.79 -1.54 -5.42
CA PRO A 151 6.55 -0.93 -4.33
C PRO A 151 5.91 0.40 -3.95
N VAL A 152 5.53 0.52 -2.67
CA VAL A 152 4.93 1.71 -2.03
C VAL A 152 5.81 2.16 -0.87
N GLY A 153 6.52 1.23 -0.26
CA GLY A 153 7.49 1.49 0.80
C GLY A 153 8.65 2.34 0.28
N VAL A 154 9.10 3.30 1.09
CA VAL A 154 10.19 4.21 0.72
C VAL A 154 11.52 3.58 1.12
N CYS A 155 12.30 3.11 0.15
CA CYS A 155 13.66 2.64 0.33
C CYS A 155 14.63 3.73 -0.15
N GLU A 156 15.38 4.33 0.77
CA GLU A 156 16.36 5.39 0.45
C GLU A 156 17.75 4.82 0.15
N GLU A 157 17.94 3.54 0.38
CA GLU A 157 19.21 2.86 0.11
C GLU A 157 19.20 2.19 -1.28
N PRO A 158 20.37 2.05 -1.93
CA PRO A 158 20.46 1.25 -3.14
C PRO A 158 20.02 -0.19 -2.88
N ASP A 159 19.12 -0.70 -3.71
CA ASP A 159 18.66 -2.09 -3.67
C ASP A 159 19.02 -2.82 -4.96
N THR A 160 19.25 -4.12 -4.88
CA THR A 160 19.68 -4.95 -6.01
C THR A 160 18.62 -6.00 -6.31
N ILE A 161 18.22 -6.06 -7.57
CA ILE A 161 17.32 -7.11 -8.08
C ILE A 161 18.02 -7.93 -9.16
N MET A 162 17.55 -9.15 -9.37
CA MET A 162 17.93 -9.99 -10.50
C MET A 162 16.90 -9.84 -11.63
N PRO A 163 17.17 -9.02 -12.66
CA PRO A 163 16.19 -8.75 -13.72
C PRO A 163 15.72 -10.00 -14.45
N LEU A 164 16.56 -11.03 -14.58
CA LEU A 164 16.19 -12.29 -15.21
C LEU A 164 15.04 -12.99 -14.47
N ALA A 165 14.99 -12.92 -13.12
CA ALA A 165 13.94 -13.51 -12.35
C ALA A 165 12.56 -12.87 -12.66
N ALA A 166 12.51 -11.55 -12.81
CA ALA A 166 11.31 -10.82 -13.23
C ALA A 166 10.94 -11.10 -14.69
N LEU A 167 11.94 -11.16 -15.58
CA LEU A 167 11.76 -11.36 -17.02
C LEU A 167 11.14 -12.71 -17.34
N VAL A 168 11.66 -13.81 -16.78
CA VAL A 168 11.13 -15.17 -17.04
C VAL A 168 9.70 -15.36 -16.51
N LYS A 169 9.29 -14.56 -15.53
CA LYS A 169 7.94 -14.53 -15.00
C LYS A 169 7.03 -13.51 -15.69
N GLU A 170 7.55 -12.70 -16.61
CA GLU A 170 6.81 -11.61 -17.29
C GLU A 170 6.13 -10.66 -16.27
N LEU A 171 6.84 -10.30 -15.18
CA LEU A 171 6.29 -9.46 -14.12
C LEU A 171 6.11 -8.02 -14.56
N GLN A 172 5.14 -7.35 -13.95
CA GLN A 172 4.92 -5.91 -14.09
C GLN A 172 5.29 -5.22 -12.76
N LEU A 173 6.27 -4.30 -12.81
CA LEU A 173 6.66 -3.50 -11.67
C LEU A 173 6.13 -2.08 -11.85
N HIS A 174 5.33 -1.61 -10.91
CA HIS A 174 4.72 -0.28 -10.91
C HIS A 174 5.04 0.44 -9.61
N PHE A 175 5.96 1.39 -9.65
CA PHE A 175 6.30 2.18 -8.46
C PHE A 175 5.22 3.22 -8.19
N ALA A 176 4.73 3.25 -6.96
CA ALA A 176 3.74 4.22 -6.49
C ALA A 176 4.36 5.10 -5.40
N ILE A 177 4.20 6.41 -5.54
CA ILE A 177 4.64 7.38 -4.53
C ILE A 177 3.61 8.48 -4.37
N SER A 178 3.33 8.88 -3.12
CA SER A 178 2.43 9.98 -2.82
C SER A 178 1.00 9.72 -3.36
N TYR A 179 0.34 10.74 -3.89
CA TYR A 179 -1.04 10.69 -4.39
C TYR A 179 -1.33 11.88 -5.32
N THR A 180 -2.36 11.76 -6.12
CA THR A 180 -2.94 12.86 -6.87
C THR A 180 -3.98 13.60 -6.02
N ARG A 181 -4.44 14.75 -6.49
CA ARG A 181 -5.55 15.48 -5.84
C ARG A 181 -6.81 14.61 -5.76
N ASP A 182 -7.15 13.89 -6.80
CA ASP A 182 -8.32 13.00 -6.84
C ASP A 182 -8.20 11.84 -5.83
N ASP A 183 -6.98 11.28 -5.67
CA ASP A 183 -6.72 10.27 -4.64
C ASP A 183 -6.89 10.83 -3.23
N PHE A 184 -6.68 12.13 -3.02
CA PHE A 184 -6.87 12.79 -1.73
C PHE A 184 -8.34 13.19 -1.49
N GLU A 185 -9.07 13.59 -2.52
CA GLU A 185 -10.49 13.95 -2.43
C GLU A 185 -11.40 12.74 -2.20
N THR A 186 -11.05 11.59 -2.76
CA THR A 186 -11.85 10.36 -2.66
C THR A 186 -12.03 9.88 -1.20
N PRO A 187 -11.00 9.74 -0.35
CA PRO A 187 -11.18 9.41 1.07
C PRO A 187 -12.09 10.38 1.84
N ILE A 188 -12.05 11.68 1.49
CA ILE A 188 -12.91 12.69 2.10
C ILE A 188 -14.40 12.40 1.83
N ALA A 189 -14.71 11.88 0.65
CA ALA A 189 -16.07 11.57 0.26
C ALA A 189 -16.58 10.24 0.84
N VAL A 190 -15.66 9.35 1.26
CA VAL A 190 -15.98 7.99 1.78
C VAL A 190 -16.06 7.99 3.31
N LEU A 191 -15.29 8.85 4.00
CA LEU A 191 -15.29 9.00 5.47
C LEU A 191 -16.46 9.84 5.95
#